data_d01c182393255886ca676b13599a2793
#
_entry.id   d01c182393255886ca676b13599a2793
#
_cell.length_a   1.000
_cell.length_b   1.000
_cell.length_c   1.000
_cell.angle_alpha   90.00
_cell.angle_beta   90.00
_cell.angle_gamma   90.00
#
_symmetry.space_group_name_H-M   'P 1'
#
loop_
_entity.id
_entity.type
_entity.pdbx_description
1 polymer ?
#
loop_
_entity_poly.entity_id
_entity_poly.type
_entity_poly.pdbx_seq_one_letter_code
_entity_poly.pdbx_strand_id
1 'polypeptide(L)'
;MKTFLPPLTQQEEKEYVARMKGGSLEAKHILVERNMRLVAHIVKKYQNVDEETEELISIGTIGLIKAVATYNDERGSRLATYAARCIDNELLMYLRSRRKTAREV
;
A
#
# COMPACT_ATOMS: atom_id res chain seq x y z
N MET A 1 11.32 -3.70 18.74
CA MET A 1 11.26 -3.58 17.28
C MET A 1 9.98 -4.20 16.74
N LYS A 2 9.24 -3.42 15.97
CA LYS A 2 8.03 -3.98 15.38
C LYS A 2 8.39 -4.87 14.20
N THR A 3 7.91 -6.09 14.25
CA THR A 3 8.00 -6.98 13.11
C THR A 3 6.62 -7.10 12.48
N PHE A 4 6.57 -6.99 11.15
CA PHE A 4 5.31 -7.19 10.45
C PHE A 4 4.99 -8.68 10.41
N LEU A 5 3.70 -8.98 10.39
CA LEU A 5 3.26 -10.35 10.19
C LEU A 5 3.74 -10.85 8.83
N PRO A 6 4.02 -12.17 8.70
CA PRO A 6 4.46 -12.70 7.42
C PRO A 6 3.38 -12.50 6.33
N PRO A 7 3.80 -12.40 5.07
CA PRO A 7 2.84 -12.23 3.99
C PRO A 7 1.95 -13.47 3.85
N LEU A 8 0.77 -13.25 3.32
CA LEU A 8 -0.14 -14.36 3.03
C LEU A 8 0.42 -15.22 1.91
N THR A 9 0.14 -16.52 1.97
CA THR A 9 0.42 -17.39 0.82
C THR A 9 -0.53 -17.01 -0.32
N GLN A 10 -0.21 -17.47 -1.52
CA GLN A 10 -1.06 -17.21 -2.67
C GLN A 10 -2.49 -17.75 -2.47
N GLN A 11 -2.59 -18.91 -1.86
CA GLN A 11 -3.90 -19.52 -1.58
C GLN A 11 -4.70 -18.71 -0.57
N GLU A 12 -4.03 -18.28 0.51
CA GLU A 12 -4.67 -17.45 1.52
C GLU A 12 -5.10 -16.11 0.94
N GLU A 13 -4.27 -15.51 0.10
CA GLU A 13 -4.60 -14.24 -0.55
C GLU A 13 -5.86 -14.37 -1.38
N LYS A 14 -5.97 -15.41 -2.18
CA LYS A 14 -7.17 -15.65 -2.99
C LYS A 14 -8.42 -15.78 -2.12
N GLU A 15 -8.30 -16.50 -1.03
CA GLU A 15 -9.42 -16.70 -0.11
C GLU A 15 -9.88 -15.38 0.51
N TYR A 16 -8.95 -14.59 1.00
CA TYR A 16 -9.31 -13.29 1.61
C TYR A 16 -9.82 -12.30 0.58
N VAL A 17 -9.29 -12.31 -0.63
CA VAL A 17 -9.82 -11.45 -1.71
C VAL A 17 -11.27 -11.82 -2.00
N ALA A 18 -11.57 -13.11 -2.09
CA ALA A 18 -12.94 -13.57 -2.33
C ALA A 18 -13.89 -13.12 -1.22
N ARG A 19 -13.46 -13.27 0.03
CA ARG A 19 -14.25 -12.83 1.19
C ARG A 19 -14.48 -11.32 1.18
N MET A 20 -13.47 -10.56 0.85
CA MET A 20 -13.57 -9.10 0.78
C MET A 20 -14.57 -8.70 -0.29
N LYS A 21 -14.53 -9.33 -1.46
CA LYS A 21 -15.46 -9.04 -2.53
C LYS A 21 -16.89 -9.41 -2.15
N GLY A 22 -17.05 -10.37 -1.26
CA GLY A 22 -18.34 -10.72 -0.69
C GLY A 22 -18.81 -9.78 0.42
N GLY A 23 -18.04 -8.76 0.76
CA GLY A 23 -18.42 -7.76 1.74
C GLY A 23 -17.73 -7.87 3.09
N SER A 24 -16.75 -8.77 3.25
CA SER A 24 -16.05 -8.92 4.53
C SER A 24 -15.08 -7.79 4.80
N LEU A 25 -15.39 -6.95 5.76
CA LEU A 25 -14.50 -5.88 6.18
C LEU A 25 -13.26 -6.44 6.89
N GLU A 26 -13.44 -7.52 7.63
CA GLU A 26 -12.33 -8.20 8.29
C GLU A 26 -11.30 -8.69 7.28
N ALA A 27 -11.76 -9.30 6.18
CA ALA A 27 -10.86 -9.77 5.13
C ALA A 27 -10.08 -8.61 4.52
N LYS A 28 -10.73 -7.48 4.31
CA LYS A 28 -10.08 -6.27 3.80
C LYS A 28 -8.97 -5.81 4.74
N HIS A 29 -9.23 -5.79 6.04
CA HIS A 29 -8.24 -5.39 7.05
C HIS A 29 -7.04 -6.34 7.06
N ILE A 30 -7.30 -7.64 6.92
CA ILE A 30 -6.22 -8.63 6.89
C ILE A 30 -5.35 -8.43 5.66
N LEU A 31 -5.95 -8.18 4.50
CA LEU A 31 -5.19 -7.93 3.28
C LEU A 31 -4.30 -6.70 3.41
N VAL A 32 -4.80 -5.64 4.03
CA VAL A 32 -4.00 -4.45 4.28
C VAL A 32 -2.86 -4.76 5.26
N GLU A 33 -3.20 -5.35 6.39
CA GLU A 33 -2.22 -5.64 7.45
C GLU A 33 -1.08 -6.53 6.97
N ARG A 34 -1.41 -7.58 6.21
CA ARG A 34 -0.40 -8.53 5.74
C ARG A 34 0.46 -7.98 4.60
N ASN A 35 0.12 -6.81 4.07
CA ASN A 35 0.91 -6.14 3.02
C ASN A 35 1.59 -4.86 3.52
N MET A 36 1.54 -4.57 4.83
CA MET A 36 2.18 -3.37 5.38
C MET A 36 3.69 -3.37 5.20
N ARG A 37 4.33 -4.53 5.20
CA ARG A 37 5.77 -4.61 4.97
C ARG A 37 6.15 -4.11 3.58
N LEU A 38 5.22 -4.22 2.63
CA LEU A 38 5.42 -3.68 1.29
C LEU A 38 5.50 -2.15 1.33
N VAL A 39 4.64 -1.52 2.13
CA VAL A 39 4.69 -0.06 2.32
C VAL A 39 6.05 0.36 2.87
N ALA A 40 6.50 -0.30 3.93
CA ALA A 40 7.79 0.01 4.55
C ALA A 40 8.95 -0.16 3.57
N HIS A 41 8.90 -1.22 2.77
CA HIS A 41 9.93 -1.49 1.77
C HIS A 41 9.99 -0.40 0.70
N ILE A 42 8.83 0.01 0.20
CA ILE A 42 8.76 1.02 -0.86
C ILE A 42 9.18 2.39 -0.33
N VAL A 43 8.77 2.73 0.89
CA VAL A 43 9.12 4.02 1.50
C VAL A 43 10.62 4.20 1.60
N LYS A 44 11.40 3.12 1.73
CA LYS A 44 12.85 3.20 1.76
C LYS A 44 13.43 3.88 0.52
N LYS A 45 12.78 3.79 -0.62
CA LYS A 45 13.23 4.45 -1.84
C LYS A 45 13.17 5.97 -1.75
N TYR A 46 12.44 6.49 -0.79
CA TYR A 46 12.19 7.92 -0.65
C TYR A 46 12.88 8.51 0.58
N GLN A 47 13.82 7.81 1.19
CA GLN A 47 14.48 8.27 2.41
C GLN A 47 15.39 9.48 2.22
N ASN A 48 15.72 9.79 0.97
CA ASN A 48 16.59 10.94 0.67
C ASN A 48 15.82 12.24 0.46
N VAL A 49 14.50 12.22 0.64
CA VAL A 49 13.69 13.43 0.55
C VAL A 49 13.50 14.04 1.94
N ASP A 50 13.17 15.32 1.98
CA ASP A 50 13.00 16.07 3.24
C ASP A 50 11.65 15.81 3.88
N GLU A 51 11.26 14.56 3.96
CA GLU A 51 9.99 14.17 4.58
C GLU A 51 10.25 13.14 5.66
N GLU A 52 9.44 13.19 6.71
CA GLU A 52 9.53 12.22 7.78
C GLU A 52 9.08 10.85 7.31
N THR A 53 9.82 9.82 7.72
CA THR A 53 9.50 8.44 7.36
C THR A 53 8.07 8.06 7.76
N GLU A 54 7.63 8.49 8.95
CA GLU A 54 6.28 8.18 9.42
C GLU A 54 5.22 8.78 8.51
N GLU A 55 5.45 10.00 8.03
CA GLU A 55 4.54 10.65 7.10
C GLU A 55 4.45 9.85 5.80
N LEU A 56 5.60 9.43 5.26
CA LEU A 56 5.64 8.66 4.03
C LEU A 56 4.95 7.30 4.20
N ILE A 57 5.10 6.66 5.36
CA ILE A 57 4.41 5.41 5.65
C ILE A 57 2.89 5.62 5.67
N SER A 58 2.43 6.73 6.24
CA SER A 58 1.00 7.05 6.27
C SER A 58 0.46 7.23 4.85
N ILE A 59 1.18 7.96 4.01
CA ILE A 59 0.78 8.17 2.61
C ILE A 59 0.80 6.86 1.84
N GLY A 60 1.85 6.06 2.01
CA GLY A 60 1.95 4.75 1.37
C GLY A 60 0.83 3.81 1.80
N THR A 61 0.43 3.88 3.07
CA THR A 61 -0.67 3.08 3.58
C THR A 61 -1.99 3.44 2.90
N ILE A 62 -2.20 4.72 2.62
CA ILE A 62 -3.38 5.15 1.85
C ILE A 62 -3.37 4.49 0.47
N GLY A 63 -2.22 4.45 -0.19
CA GLY A 63 -2.08 3.76 -1.47
C GLY A 63 -2.40 2.29 -1.38
N LEU A 64 -1.94 1.63 -0.31
CA LEU A 64 -2.25 0.22 -0.08
C LEU A 64 -3.74 -0.02 0.14
N ILE A 65 -4.38 0.82 0.94
CA ILE A 65 -5.82 0.69 1.19
C ILE A 65 -6.61 0.85 -0.11
N LYS A 66 -6.24 1.82 -0.93
CA LYS A 66 -6.87 2.01 -2.24
C LYS A 66 -6.66 0.80 -3.14
N ALA A 67 -5.45 0.24 -3.11
CA ALA A 67 -5.13 -0.94 -3.92
C ALA A 67 -6.00 -2.13 -3.53
N VAL A 68 -6.11 -2.41 -2.23
CA VAL A 68 -6.92 -3.52 -1.74
C VAL A 68 -8.38 -3.33 -2.15
N ALA A 69 -8.89 -2.10 -2.04
CA ALA A 69 -10.28 -1.81 -2.38
C ALA A 69 -10.60 -1.96 -3.86
N THR A 70 -9.62 -1.75 -4.73
CA THR A 70 -9.82 -1.74 -6.19
C THR A 70 -9.20 -2.94 -6.91
N TYR A 71 -8.56 -3.83 -6.17
CA TYR A 71 -7.87 -4.97 -6.77
C TYR A 71 -8.83 -5.89 -7.52
N ASN A 72 -8.41 -6.28 -8.72
CA ASN A 72 -9.14 -7.24 -9.54
C ASN A 72 -8.23 -8.39 -9.89
N ASP A 73 -8.43 -9.54 -9.24
CA ASP A 73 -7.62 -10.73 -9.42
C ASP A 73 -7.80 -11.39 -10.79
N GLU A 74 -8.87 -11.05 -11.51
CA GLU A 74 -9.10 -11.56 -12.86
C GLU A 74 -8.10 -11.02 -13.89
N ARG A 75 -7.40 -9.94 -13.54
CA ARG A 75 -6.42 -9.33 -14.44
C ARG A 75 -5.05 -10.02 -14.41
N GLY A 76 -4.90 -11.03 -13.57
CA GLY A 76 -3.71 -11.88 -13.58
C GLY A 76 -2.53 -11.38 -12.74
N SER A 77 -2.54 -10.14 -12.28
CA SER A 77 -1.48 -9.63 -11.40
C SER A 77 -1.75 -10.03 -9.97
N ARG A 78 -0.70 -10.29 -9.21
CA ARG A 78 -0.85 -10.51 -7.78
C ARG A 78 -1.13 -9.19 -7.08
N LEU A 79 -1.79 -9.27 -5.93
CA LEU A 79 -2.12 -8.08 -5.14
C LEU A 79 -0.88 -7.26 -4.81
N ALA A 80 0.22 -7.91 -4.41
CA ALA A 80 1.46 -7.20 -4.07
C ALA A 80 1.98 -6.34 -5.24
N THR A 81 1.92 -6.86 -6.45
CA THR A 81 2.38 -6.13 -7.64
C THR A 81 1.49 -4.90 -7.89
N TYR A 82 0.19 -5.09 -7.81
CA TYR A 82 -0.74 -3.99 -7.99
C TYR A 82 -0.61 -2.96 -6.88
N ALA A 83 -0.51 -3.43 -5.63
CA ALA A 83 -0.38 -2.54 -4.47
C ALA A 83 0.91 -1.72 -4.54
N ALA A 84 2.02 -2.31 -5.00
CA ALA A 84 3.27 -1.58 -5.13
C ALA A 84 3.11 -0.36 -6.03
N ARG A 85 2.40 -0.50 -7.14
CA ARG A 85 2.14 0.62 -8.04
C ARG A 85 1.28 1.69 -7.40
N CYS A 86 0.27 1.29 -6.66
CA CYS A 86 -0.62 2.23 -5.99
C CYS A 86 0.10 3.00 -4.89
N ILE A 87 0.97 2.31 -4.16
CA ILE A 87 1.77 2.93 -3.10
C ILE A 87 2.73 3.96 -3.72
N ASP A 88 3.46 3.56 -4.78
CA ASP A 88 4.37 4.49 -5.47
C ASP A 88 3.62 5.71 -6.00
N ASN A 89 2.48 5.51 -6.63
CA ASN A 89 1.66 6.61 -7.15
C ASN A 89 1.27 7.60 -6.05
N GLU A 90 0.82 7.08 -4.92
CA GLU A 90 0.39 7.92 -3.82
C GLU A 90 1.56 8.75 -3.28
N LEU A 91 2.73 8.12 -3.14
CA LEU A 91 3.93 8.81 -2.68
C LEU A 91 4.39 9.87 -3.67
N LEU A 92 4.40 9.54 -4.96
CA LEU A 92 4.81 10.50 -5.99
C LEU A 92 3.88 11.70 -6.05
N MET A 93 2.58 11.47 -5.97
CA MET A 93 1.60 12.57 -5.97
C MET A 93 1.78 13.47 -4.76
N TYR A 94 2.00 12.87 -3.59
CA TYR A 94 2.24 13.61 -2.37
C TYR A 94 3.49 14.48 -2.49
N LEU A 95 4.59 13.90 -2.96
CA LEU A 95 5.85 14.64 -3.08
C LEU A 95 5.76 15.76 -4.12
N ARG A 96 5.06 15.54 -5.22
CA ARG A 96 4.84 16.58 -6.22
C ARG A 96 4.02 17.74 -5.66
N SER A 97 3.00 17.42 -4.89
CA SER A 97 2.17 18.41 -4.25
C SER A 97 2.97 19.27 -3.27
N ARG A 98 3.82 18.63 -2.46
CA ARG A 98 4.69 19.32 -1.51
C ARG A 98 5.68 20.23 -2.24
N ARG A 99 6.28 19.73 -3.30
CA ARG A 99 7.24 20.49 -4.09
C ARG A 99 6.60 21.73 -4.72
N LYS A 100 5.41 21.56 -5.26
CA LYS A 100 4.66 22.67 -5.86
C LYS A 100 4.34 23.73 -4.82
N THR A 101 3.88 23.33 -3.65
CA THR A 101 3.57 24.25 -2.55
C THR A 101 4.81 25.03 -2.14
N ALA A 102 5.96 24.38 -2.03
CA ALA A 102 7.21 25.01 -1.68
C ALA A 102 7.62 26.08 -2.70
N ARG A 103 7.36 25.82 -3.99
CA ARG A 103 7.69 26.78 -5.05
C ARG A 103 6.83 28.05 -5.02
N GLU A 104 5.61 27.91 -4.55
CA GLU A 104 4.66 29.01 -4.50
C GLU A 104 4.88 29.92 -3.31
N VAL A 105 5.68 29.50 -2.36
CA VAL A 105 6.06 30.28 -1.20
C VAL A 105 7.34 31.11 -1.46
#